data_cab9fbe222b5b08c6b68e41c5d885539
#
_entry.id   cab9fbe222b5b08c6b68e41c5d885539
#
_cell.length_a   1.000
_cell.length_b   1.000
_cell.length_c   1.000
_cell.angle_alpha   90.00
_cell.angle_beta   90.00
_cell.angle_gamma   90.00
#
_symmetry.space_group_name_H-M   'P 1'
#
loop_
_entity.id
_entity.type
_entity.pdbx_description
1 polymer ?
#
loop_
_entity_poly.entity_id
_entity_poly.type
_entity_poly.pdbx_seq_one_letter_code
_entity_poly.pdbx_strand_id
1 'polypeptide(L)'
;VGECRTGPSVGHNVVVNVVVNVVVIYQSRTGNTRRAAELIGGTVQAAGATVAVRPITNLDYKELAEADLVFVGTWVDGLILFGHRPGDAAKVNQIPKLWDKRVAAFMTHAVNPGRAADMLAGMLANYGAEVVAARSLSRWRLTDEAPTFAAEVLATVN
;
A
#
# COMPACT_ATOMS: atom_id res chain seq x y z
N VAL A 1 -3.56 -56.15 -34.76
CA VAL A 1 -2.58 -55.05 -34.74
C VAL A 1 -3.35 -53.81 -34.45
N GLY A 2 -3.42 -53.39 -33.18
CA GLY A 2 -4.11 -52.21 -32.75
C GLY A 2 -3.13 -51.05 -32.60
N GLU A 3 -3.19 -50.04 -33.43
CA GLU A 3 -2.51 -48.79 -33.21
C GLU A 3 -3.23 -48.00 -32.12
N CYS A 4 -2.61 -47.90 -30.93
CA CYS A 4 -3.02 -46.92 -29.94
C CYS A 4 -2.57 -45.53 -30.41
N ARG A 5 -3.48 -44.77 -30.96
CA ARG A 5 -3.28 -43.32 -31.11
C ARG A 5 -3.44 -42.66 -29.75
N THR A 6 -2.33 -42.34 -29.11
CA THR A 6 -2.28 -41.40 -28.02
C THR A 6 -2.53 -40.01 -28.61
N GLY A 7 -3.73 -39.46 -28.41
CA GLY A 7 -4.04 -38.08 -28.72
C GLY A 7 -3.24 -37.16 -27.85
N PRO A 8 -2.92 -35.93 -28.32
CA PRO A 8 -2.16 -34.96 -27.50
C PRO A 8 -2.99 -34.63 -26.27
N SER A 9 -2.37 -34.80 -25.10
CA SER A 9 -2.93 -34.31 -23.84
C SER A 9 -3.01 -32.79 -23.92
N VAL A 10 -4.23 -32.26 -24.03
CA VAL A 10 -4.47 -30.84 -23.90
C VAL A 10 -4.19 -30.50 -22.43
N GLY A 11 -3.00 -29.96 -22.17
CA GLY A 11 -2.70 -29.41 -20.88
C GLY A 11 -3.67 -28.29 -20.58
N HIS A 12 -4.57 -28.51 -19.65
CA HIS A 12 -5.39 -27.45 -19.11
C HIS A 12 -4.46 -26.55 -18.30
N ASN A 13 -4.04 -25.43 -18.89
CA ASN A 13 -3.46 -24.34 -18.13
C ASN A 13 -4.57 -23.80 -17.23
N VAL A 14 -4.62 -24.30 -16.01
CA VAL A 14 -5.40 -23.68 -14.96
C VAL A 14 -4.69 -22.37 -14.66
N VAL A 15 -5.16 -21.28 -15.24
CA VAL A 15 -4.76 -19.94 -14.82
C VAL A 15 -5.37 -19.74 -13.44
N VAL A 16 -4.57 -20.01 -12.41
CA VAL A 16 -4.93 -19.64 -11.04
C VAL A 16 -4.78 -18.13 -10.99
N ASN A 17 -5.89 -17.41 -11.17
CA ASN A 17 -5.93 -16.00 -10.86
C ASN A 17 -5.79 -15.87 -9.34
N VAL A 18 -4.58 -15.67 -8.88
CA VAL A 18 -4.33 -15.32 -7.49
C VAL A 18 -4.84 -13.90 -7.30
N VAL A 19 -5.99 -13.78 -6.66
CA VAL A 19 -6.52 -12.48 -6.28
C VAL A 19 -5.67 -11.94 -5.13
N VAL A 20 -5.01 -10.82 -5.36
CA VAL A 20 -4.21 -10.14 -4.35
C VAL A 20 -5.14 -9.34 -3.43
N ASN A 21 -5.04 -9.57 -2.13
CA ASN A 21 -5.77 -8.81 -1.11
C ASN A 21 -4.93 -7.62 -0.65
N VAL A 22 -5.47 -6.42 -0.82
CA VAL A 22 -4.78 -5.18 -0.48
C VAL A 22 -5.58 -4.39 0.56
N VAL A 23 -4.89 -3.90 1.57
CA VAL A 23 -5.45 -2.98 2.55
C VAL A 23 -4.70 -1.65 2.45
N VAL A 24 -5.42 -0.55 2.37
CA VAL A 24 -4.86 0.80 2.42
C VAL A 24 -5.25 1.45 3.73
N ILE A 25 -4.27 1.67 4.60
CA ILE A 25 -4.45 2.31 5.90
C ILE A 25 -3.97 3.75 5.80
N TYR A 26 -4.78 4.68 6.28
CA TYR A 26 -4.40 6.09 6.28
C TYR A 26 -4.72 6.79 7.58
N GLN A 27 -3.91 7.77 7.91
CA GLN A 27 -4.16 8.82 8.89
C GLN A 27 -4.22 10.14 8.14
N SER A 28 -5.34 10.83 8.20
CA SER A 28 -5.55 12.10 7.49
C SER A 28 -6.06 13.19 8.43
N ARG A 29 -5.48 14.37 8.29
CA ARG A 29 -5.90 15.57 9.06
C ARG A 29 -6.78 16.50 8.23
N THR A 30 -6.40 16.76 6.98
CA THR A 30 -7.05 17.73 6.10
C THR A 30 -7.72 17.10 4.88
N GLY A 31 -7.72 15.77 4.79
CA GLY A 31 -8.32 15.01 3.71
C GLY A 31 -7.37 14.65 2.56
N ASN A 32 -6.17 15.20 2.49
CA ASN A 32 -5.22 14.91 1.41
C ASN A 32 -4.71 13.47 1.45
N THR A 33 -4.35 12.98 2.62
CA THR A 33 -3.90 11.59 2.78
C THR A 33 -5.03 10.60 2.51
N ARG A 34 -6.26 10.93 2.94
CA ARG A 34 -7.45 10.15 2.61
C ARG A 34 -7.65 10.08 1.10
N ARG A 35 -7.57 11.21 0.41
CA ARG A 35 -7.69 11.26 -1.05
C ARG A 35 -6.61 10.43 -1.74
N ALA A 36 -5.36 10.51 -1.28
CA ALA A 36 -4.29 9.67 -1.79
C ALA A 36 -4.59 8.18 -1.58
N ALA A 37 -5.07 7.78 -0.40
CA ALA A 37 -5.46 6.42 -0.10
C ALA A 37 -6.59 5.91 -1.00
N GLU A 38 -7.59 6.73 -1.25
CA GLU A 38 -8.72 6.41 -2.15
C GLU A 38 -8.25 6.25 -3.61
N LEU A 39 -7.34 7.11 -4.09
CA LEU A 39 -6.74 7.01 -5.43
C LEU A 39 -5.88 5.75 -5.57
N ILE A 40 -5.08 5.42 -4.57
CA ILE A 40 -4.29 4.18 -4.52
C ILE A 40 -5.25 2.98 -4.56
N GLY A 41 -6.25 2.96 -3.70
CA GLY A 41 -7.24 1.87 -3.64
C GLY A 41 -7.98 1.67 -4.96
N GLY A 42 -8.41 2.76 -5.61
CA GLY A 42 -9.07 2.72 -6.90
C GLY A 42 -8.17 2.16 -8.02
N THR A 43 -6.91 2.55 -8.03
CA THR A 43 -5.92 2.04 -9.01
C THR A 43 -5.67 0.54 -8.81
N VAL A 44 -5.49 0.10 -7.59
CA VAL A 44 -5.25 -1.30 -7.23
C VAL A 44 -6.48 -2.16 -7.55
N GLN A 45 -7.68 -1.66 -7.25
CA GLN A 45 -8.93 -2.35 -7.57
C GLN A 45 -9.13 -2.48 -9.09
N ALA A 46 -8.84 -1.44 -9.85
CA ALA A 46 -8.90 -1.47 -11.31
C ALA A 46 -7.91 -2.47 -11.92
N ALA A 47 -6.83 -2.78 -11.23
CA ALA A 47 -5.87 -3.82 -11.61
C ALA A 47 -6.31 -5.25 -11.24
N GLY A 48 -7.47 -5.43 -10.62
CA GLY A 48 -8.06 -6.72 -10.31
C GLY A 48 -7.86 -7.23 -8.88
N ALA A 49 -7.25 -6.43 -8.00
CA ALA A 49 -7.10 -6.80 -6.59
C ALA A 49 -8.37 -6.56 -5.77
N THR A 50 -8.53 -7.28 -4.68
CA THR A 50 -9.51 -6.96 -3.65
C THR A 50 -8.94 -5.89 -2.73
N VAL A 51 -9.66 -4.80 -2.52
CA VAL A 51 -9.15 -3.64 -1.80
C VAL A 51 -10.08 -3.22 -0.66
N ALA A 52 -9.50 -2.95 0.50
CA ALA A 52 -10.15 -2.24 1.59
C ALA A 52 -9.35 -0.97 1.92
N VAL A 53 -10.03 0.17 1.98
CA VAL A 53 -9.43 1.47 2.36
C VAL A 53 -9.98 1.85 3.73
N ARG A 54 -9.11 1.97 4.73
CA ARG A 54 -9.48 2.16 6.12
C ARG A 54 -8.72 3.29 6.79
N PRO A 55 -9.39 4.16 7.55
CA PRO A 55 -8.68 5.06 8.46
C PRO A 55 -8.05 4.23 9.60
N ILE A 56 -6.92 4.71 10.10
CA ILE A 56 -6.20 4.05 11.20
C ILE A 56 -7.06 3.87 12.47
N THR A 57 -8.08 4.70 12.63
CA THR A 57 -9.02 4.66 13.75
C THR A 57 -10.11 3.58 13.61
N ASN A 58 -10.22 2.96 12.44
CA ASN A 58 -11.24 1.95 12.15
C ASN A 58 -10.65 0.81 11.30
N LEU A 59 -9.68 0.11 11.87
CA LEU A 59 -9.05 -1.04 11.23
C LEU A 59 -9.88 -2.30 11.40
N ASP A 60 -9.96 -3.10 10.35
CA ASP A 60 -10.45 -4.47 10.42
C ASP A 60 -9.25 -5.41 10.47
N TYR A 61 -9.05 -6.04 11.63
CA TYR A 61 -7.90 -6.92 11.86
C TYR A 61 -7.93 -8.19 11.03
N LYS A 62 -9.12 -8.66 10.65
CA LYS A 62 -9.26 -9.82 9.77
C LYS A 62 -8.81 -9.47 8.35
N GLU A 63 -9.28 -8.35 7.82
CA GLU A 63 -8.82 -7.86 6.51
C GLU A 63 -7.30 -7.68 6.50
N LEU A 64 -6.74 -7.12 7.57
CA LEU A 64 -5.31 -6.92 7.69
C LEU A 64 -4.53 -8.24 7.77
N ALA A 65 -5.05 -9.23 8.49
CA ALA A 65 -4.43 -10.55 8.59
C ALA A 65 -4.42 -11.29 7.24
N GLU A 66 -5.46 -11.11 6.43
CA GLU A 66 -5.61 -11.73 5.11
C GLU A 66 -4.93 -10.93 3.98
N ALA A 67 -4.40 -9.74 4.27
CA ALA A 67 -3.77 -8.90 3.26
C ALA A 67 -2.43 -9.46 2.79
N ASP A 68 -2.22 -9.43 1.48
CA ASP A 68 -0.94 -9.75 0.83
C ASP A 68 -0.04 -8.52 0.71
N LEU A 69 -0.66 -7.34 0.63
CA LEU A 69 0.01 -6.05 0.52
C LEU A 69 -0.76 -5.00 1.34
N VAL A 70 -0.03 -4.20 2.09
CA VAL A 70 -0.60 -3.11 2.89
C VAL A 70 0.05 -1.78 2.50
N PHE A 71 -0.77 -0.81 2.11
CA PHE A 71 -0.31 0.58 1.99
C PHE A 71 -0.58 1.29 3.32
N VAL A 72 0.39 2.02 3.81
CA VAL A 72 0.26 2.84 5.02
C VAL A 72 0.64 4.27 4.71
N GLY A 73 -0.28 5.18 4.95
CA GLY A 73 -0.09 6.59 4.65
C GLY A 73 -0.45 7.54 5.78
N THR A 74 0.31 8.61 5.86
CA THR A 74 0.04 9.74 6.73
C THR A 74 0.49 11.05 6.05
N TRP A 75 0.39 12.19 6.73
CA TRP A 75 0.90 13.46 6.20
C TRP A 75 2.25 13.80 6.82
N VAL A 76 3.01 14.60 6.11
CA VAL A 76 4.19 15.24 6.68
C VAL A 76 3.71 16.28 7.70
N ASP A 77 4.22 16.22 8.91
CA ASP A 77 4.00 17.24 9.93
C ASP A 77 4.62 18.55 9.41
N GLY A 78 3.76 19.42 8.86
CA GLY A 78 4.12 20.49 7.92
C GLY A 78 4.80 21.70 8.55
N LEU A 79 5.36 21.59 9.72
CA LEU A 79 6.10 22.66 10.35
C LEU A 79 7.59 22.43 10.24
N ILE A 80 7.98 22.74 9.30
CA ILE A 80 9.08 23.25 8.54
C ILE A 80 10.32 23.64 9.34
N LEU A 81 10.20 24.08 10.57
CA LEU A 81 11.34 24.62 11.36
C LEU A 81 12.24 23.55 11.96
N PHE A 82 11.77 22.31 12.06
CA PHE A 82 12.50 21.25 12.75
C PHE A 82 12.65 19.95 11.96
N GLY A 83 12.50 20.01 10.65
CA GLY A 83 12.51 18.83 9.78
C GLY A 83 11.13 18.19 9.63
N HIS A 84 10.98 17.37 8.61
CA HIS A 84 9.71 16.72 8.27
C HIS A 84 9.61 15.39 9.00
N ARG A 85 8.56 15.23 9.79
CA ARG A 85 8.25 14.02 10.53
C ARG A 85 6.90 13.45 10.08
N PRO A 86 6.64 12.15 10.23
CA PRO A 86 5.32 11.60 10.06
C PRO A 86 4.33 12.33 10.97
N GLY A 87 3.24 12.83 10.39
CA GLY A 87 2.19 13.47 11.16
C GLY A 87 1.54 12.47 12.10
N ASP A 88 1.31 12.92 13.33
CA ASP A 88 0.67 12.10 14.36
C ASP A 88 1.30 10.69 14.53
N ALA A 89 2.60 10.66 14.77
CA ALA A 89 3.36 9.42 14.95
C ALA A 89 2.77 8.50 16.03
N ALA A 90 2.14 9.06 17.07
CA ALA A 90 1.49 8.28 18.11
C ALA A 90 0.34 7.43 17.57
N LYS A 91 -0.42 7.92 16.58
CA LYS A 91 -1.49 7.14 15.94
C LYS A 91 -0.95 6.12 14.96
N VAL A 92 0.11 6.41 14.25
CA VAL A 92 0.80 5.41 13.41
C VAL A 92 1.29 4.25 14.27
N ASN A 93 1.74 4.51 15.49
CA ASN A 93 2.14 3.48 16.45
C ASN A 93 0.99 2.58 16.93
N GLN A 94 -0.26 2.92 16.64
CA GLN A 94 -1.44 2.08 16.96
C GLN A 94 -1.68 0.98 15.91
N ILE A 95 -0.98 0.99 14.79
CA ILE A 95 -1.07 -0.08 13.79
C ILE A 95 -0.53 -1.37 14.42
N PRO A 96 -1.27 -2.49 14.33
CA PRO A 96 -0.78 -3.78 14.81
C PRO A 96 0.52 -4.18 14.13
N LYS A 97 1.30 -5.04 14.79
CA LYS A 97 2.53 -5.57 14.19
C LYS A 97 2.24 -6.20 12.84
N LEU A 98 3.00 -5.79 11.84
CA LEU A 98 2.84 -6.18 10.44
C LEU A 98 3.84 -7.29 10.06
N TRP A 99 3.94 -8.32 10.93
CA TRP A 99 4.88 -9.42 10.72
C TRP A 99 4.70 -10.07 9.34
N ASP A 100 5.79 -10.17 8.60
CA ASP A 100 5.85 -10.79 7.27
C ASP A 100 4.90 -10.18 6.22
N LYS A 101 4.34 -9.02 6.49
CA LYS A 101 3.51 -8.28 5.53
C LYS A 101 4.39 -7.41 4.64
N ARG A 102 4.11 -7.43 3.34
CA ARG A 102 4.67 -6.45 2.41
C ARG A 102 3.93 -5.14 2.58
N VAL A 103 4.68 -4.08 2.83
CA VAL A 103 4.13 -2.76 3.12
C VAL A 103 4.73 -1.70 2.21
N ALA A 104 3.88 -0.87 1.64
CA ALA A 104 4.27 0.33 0.93
C ALA A 104 3.86 1.56 1.74
N ALA A 105 4.81 2.42 2.05
CA ALA A 105 4.59 3.64 2.80
C ALA A 105 4.38 4.85 1.88
N PHE A 106 3.42 5.72 2.18
CA PHE A 106 3.25 6.98 1.47
C PHE A 106 3.00 8.13 2.43
N MET A 107 3.49 9.30 2.05
CA MET A 107 3.34 10.54 2.79
C MET A 107 2.76 11.61 1.89
N THR A 108 1.79 12.37 2.36
CA THR A 108 1.32 13.56 1.63
C THR A 108 1.98 14.82 2.17
N HIS A 109 2.35 15.73 1.29
CA HIS A 109 3.02 16.97 1.64
C HIS A 109 2.56 18.16 0.78
N ALA A 110 2.72 19.36 1.31
CA ALA A 110 2.44 20.62 0.61
C ALA A 110 3.71 21.25 0.02
N VAL A 111 4.80 21.15 0.74
CA VAL A 111 6.13 21.67 0.42
C VAL A 111 7.15 20.54 0.52
N ASN A 112 8.42 20.85 0.55
CA ASN A 112 9.47 19.83 0.60
C ASN A 112 9.22 18.78 1.70
N PRO A 113 9.07 17.49 1.37
CA PRO A 113 8.80 16.42 2.34
C PRO A 113 10.02 16.00 3.16
N GLY A 114 11.24 16.42 2.79
CA GLY A 114 12.45 15.94 3.41
C GLY A 114 12.56 14.41 3.38
N ARG A 115 12.89 13.80 4.53
CA ARG A 115 13.05 12.34 4.68
C ARG A 115 11.86 11.68 5.37
N ALA A 116 10.69 12.31 5.34
CA ALA A 116 9.51 11.81 6.07
C ALA A 116 9.05 10.42 5.62
N ALA A 117 9.08 10.14 4.31
CA ALA A 117 8.72 8.82 3.80
C ALA A 117 9.68 7.73 4.29
N ASP A 118 10.98 8.01 4.33
CA ASP A 118 11.99 7.08 4.84
C ASP A 118 11.82 6.85 6.35
N MET A 119 11.45 7.88 7.11
CA MET A 119 11.16 7.76 8.53
C MET A 119 9.93 6.87 8.79
N LEU A 120 8.87 7.05 8.02
CA LEU A 120 7.69 6.18 8.10
C LEU A 120 8.05 4.74 7.75
N ALA A 121 8.81 4.52 6.70
CA ALA A 121 9.31 3.20 6.31
C ALA A 121 10.10 2.53 7.44
N GLY A 122 10.98 3.26 8.10
CA GLY A 122 11.74 2.76 9.24
C GLY A 122 10.85 2.39 10.44
N MET A 123 9.84 3.17 10.73
CA MET A 123 8.85 2.86 11.78
C MET A 123 8.09 1.57 11.46
N LEU A 124 7.63 1.41 10.23
CA LEU A 124 6.90 0.21 9.80
C LEU A 124 7.79 -1.03 9.80
N ALA A 125 9.05 -0.92 9.41
CA ALA A 125 10.02 -2.00 9.52
C ALA A 125 10.22 -2.47 10.98
N ASN A 126 10.19 -1.55 11.94
CA ASN A 126 10.23 -1.88 13.37
C ASN A 126 8.99 -2.66 13.86
N TYR A 127 7.87 -2.58 13.14
CA TYR A 127 6.68 -3.41 13.38
C TYR A 127 6.73 -4.77 12.70
N GLY A 128 7.86 -5.13 12.10
CA GLY A 128 8.06 -6.41 11.43
C GLY A 128 7.62 -6.45 9.97
N ALA A 129 7.27 -5.31 9.37
CA ALA A 129 6.88 -5.21 7.98
C ALA A 129 8.09 -5.34 7.04
N GLU A 130 7.87 -6.01 5.91
CA GLU A 130 8.75 -5.92 4.75
C GLU A 130 8.37 -4.68 3.93
N VAL A 131 9.10 -3.59 4.10
CA VAL A 131 8.81 -2.35 3.39
C VAL A 131 9.35 -2.45 1.97
N VAL A 132 8.44 -2.57 1.00
CA VAL A 132 8.77 -2.73 -0.43
C VAL A 132 8.92 -1.41 -1.17
N ALA A 133 8.31 -0.35 -0.68
CA ALA A 133 8.40 0.99 -1.25
C ALA A 133 8.03 2.07 -0.22
N ALA A 134 8.59 3.26 -0.40
CA ALA A 134 8.22 4.44 0.35
C ALA A 134 8.30 5.67 -0.56
N ARG A 135 7.26 6.49 -0.56
CA ARG A 135 7.20 7.69 -1.40
C ARG A 135 6.45 8.83 -0.75
N SER A 136 6.94 10.05 -0.99
CA SER A 136 6.23 11.28 -0.68
C SER A 136 5.42 11.74 -1.88
N LEU A 137 4.15 12.05 -1.67
CA LEU A 137 3.19 12.46 -2.70
C LEU A 137 2.81 13.92 -2.48
N SER A 138 2.95 14.74 -3.53
CA SER A 138 2.52 16.14 -3.48
C SER A 138 1.00 16.23 -3.45
N ARG A 139 0.45 16.96 -2.48
CA ARG A 139 -1.00 17.19 -2.39
C ARG A 139 -1.58 17.88 -3.63
N TRP A 140 -0.74 18.58 -4.37
CA TRP A 140 -1.12 19.28 -5.60
C TRP A 140 -1.17 18.37 -6.83
N ARG A 141 -0.57 17.20 -6.75
CA ARG A 141 -0.41 16.25 -7.85
C ARG A 141 -0.88 14.83 -7.50
N LEU A 142 -1.78 14.68 -6.55
CA LEU A 142 -2.24 13.36 -6.09
C LEU A 142 -2.90 12.54 -7.19
N THR A 143 -3.64 13.17 -8.10
CA THR A 143 -4.28 12.47 -9.23
C THR A 143 -3.31 11.81 -10.18
N ASP A 144 -2.08 12.31 -10.25
CA ASP A 144 -1.00 11.74 -11.08
C ASP A 144 -0.09 10.83 -10.25
N GLU A 145 0.37 11.30 -9.10
CA GLU A 145 1.40 10.63 -8.31
C GLU A 145 0.89 9.41 -7.55
N ALA A 146 -0.33 9.45 -7.01
CA ALA A 146 -0.87 8.33 -6.22
C ALA A 146 -1.16 7.10 -7.09
N PRO A 147 -1.83 7.19 -8.24
CA PRO A 147 -1.99 6.06 -9.14
C PRO A 147 -0.67 5.50 -9.67
N THR A 148 0.27 6.37 -10.03
CA THR A 148 1.61 5.96 -10.49
C THR A 148 2.33 5.15 -9.42
N PHE A 149 2.32 5.64 -8.19
CA PHE A 149 2.93 4.93 -7.06
C PHE A 149 2.27 3.56 -6.83
N ALA A 150 0.94 3.49 -6.85
CA ALA A 150 0.21 2.24 -6.68
C ALA A 150 0.57 1.22 -7.77
N ALA A 151 0.64 1.64 -9.03
CA ALA A 151 1.00 0.78 -10.14
C ALA A 151 2.44 0.27 -10.04
N GLU A 152 3.39 1.11 -9.65
CA GLU A 152 4.78 0.71 -9.41
C GLU A 152 4.91 -0.32 -8.30
N VAL A 153 4.19 -0.14 -7.19
CA VAL A 153 4.19 -1.10 -6.08
C VAL A 153 3.60 -2.43 -6.50
N LEU A 154 2.48 -2.44 -7.21
CA LEU A 154 1.86 -3.67 -7.72
C LEU A 154 2.81 -4.45 -8.64
N ALA A 155 3.58 -3.77 -9.46
CA ALA A 155 4.55 -4.41 -10.35
C ALA A 155 5.70 -5.11 -9.58
N THR A 156 5.97 -4.70 -8.34
CA THR A 156 7.01 -5.32 -7.50
C THR A 156 6.52 -6.56 -6.74
N VAL A 157 5.21 -6.75 -6.59
CA VAL A 157 4.63 -7.84 -5.78
C VAL A 157 3.97 -8.94 -6.62
N ASN A 158 3.89 -8.76 -7.93
CA ASN A 158 3.35 -9.75 -8.89
C ASN A 158 4.40 -10.73 -9.41
#